data_5c69d496e98f4a65be509bf8731b82f1
#
_entry.id   5c69d496e98f4a65be509bf8731b82f1
#
_cell.length_a   1.000
_cell.length_b   1.000
_cell.length_c   1.000
_cell.angle_alpha   90.00
_cell.angle_beta   90.00
_cell.angle_gamma   90.00
#
_symmetry.space_group_name_H-M   'P 1'
#
loop_
_entity.id
_entity.type
_entity.pdbx_description
1 polymer ?
#
loop_
_entity_poly.entity_id
_entity_poly.type
_entity_poly.pdbx_seq_one_letter_code
_entity_poly.pdbx_strand_id
1 'polypeptide(L)'
;MVNSDSMPSSSIPSNSTPSSLMNNHSMTDMMTDCLHGLKVVDLTRNLPGPFATRLLADLGAEIVKIEPENGDPGRAFGELFKALNHGKHCEKIDFRSAAGIETIKAHIKDADVMLDSFRPEVLLGMGLDAATLHAINPKLVMVSITGYGIAD
;
A
#
# COMPACT_ATOMS: atom_id res chain seq x y z
N MET A 1 -2.32 31.42 -81.84
CA MET A 1 -1.77 30.13 -81.32
C MET A 1 -1.05 30.57 -80.04
N VAL A 2 -1.67 30.37 -78.92
CA VAL A 2 -1.08 30.77 -77.63
C VAL A 2 -0.93 29.52 -76.78
N ASN A 3 0.27 29.21 -76.47
CA ASN A 3 0.64 28.04 -75.68
C ASN A 3 0.37 28.33 -74.16
N SER A 4 -0.41 27.51 -73.56
CA SER A 4 -0.69 27.58 -72.12
C SER A 4 0.28 26.70 -71.37
N ASP A 5 1.27 27.28 -70.73
CA ASP A 5 2.19 26.58 -69.83
C ASP A 5 1.50 26.40 -68.46
N SER A 6 1.31 25.12 -68.12
CA SER A 6 0.82 24.67 -66.83
C SER A 6 1.95 24.62 -65.82
N MET A 7 1.82 25.38 -64.72
CA MET A 7 2.72 25.34 -63.57
C MET A 7 2.53 24.06 -62.79
N PRO A 8 3.57 23.41 -62.22
CA PRO A 8 3.44 22.29 -61.35
C PRO A 8 3.06 22.75 -59.92
N SER A 9 2.06 22.11 -59.34
CA SER A 9 1.64 22.31 -57.96
C SER A 9 2.69 21.76 -56.99
N SER A 10 3.26 22.63 -56.19
CA SER A 10 4.17 22.26 -55.10
C SER A 10 3.33 21.63 -53.95
N SER A 11 3.46 20.33 -53.74
CA SER A 11 2.93 19.62 -52.61
C SER A 11 3.72 19.98 -51.32
N ILE A 12 3.06 20.60 -50.40
CA ILE A 12 3.57 20.87 -49.02
C ILE A 12 3.61 19.53 -48.29
N PRO A 13 4.73 19.10 -47.68
CA PRO A 13 4.74 17.91 -46.85
C PRO A 13 3.97 18.18 -45.58
N SER A 14 2.95 17.38 -45.30
CA SER A 14 2.22 17.39 -44.05
C SER A 14 3.15 16.93 -42.93
N ASN A 15 3.55 17.88 -42.10
CA ASN A 15 4.32 17.64 -40.88
C ASN A 15 3.41 16.91 -39.85
N SER A 16 3.40 15.58 -39.89
CA SER A 16 2.76 14.77 -38.86
C SER A 16 3.62 14.84 -37.60
N THR A 17 3.29 15.76 -36.72
CA THR A 17 3.76 15.77 -35.34
C THR A 17 3.37 14.46 -34.69
N PRO A 18 4.29 13.64 -34.14
CA PRO A 18 3.91 12.49 -33.37
C PRO A 18 3.17 13.00 -32.13
N SER A 19 1.89 12.68 -32.02
CA SER A 19 1.13 12.84 -30.79
C SER A 19 1.78 11.95 -29.75
N SER A 20 2.75 12.53 -29.04
CA SER A 20 3.30 11.95 -27.83
C SER A 20 2.14 11.65 -26.91
N LEU A 21 2.03 10.41 -26.50
CA LEU A 21 1.16 9.86 -25.49
C LEU A 21 1.25 10.72 -24.20
N MET A 22 0.51 11.81 -24.15
CA MET A 22 0.13 12.40 -22.87
C MET A 22 -0.88 11.44 -22.26
N ASN A 23 -0.42 10.59 -21.35
CA ASN A 23 -1.26 9.88 -20.43
C ASN A 23 -2.10 10.95 -19.73
N ASN A 24 -3.36 11.09 -20.16
CA ASN A 24 -4.36 11.88 -19.46
C ASN A 24 -4.72 11.12 -18.16
N HIS A 25 -3.78 11.11 -17.20
CA HIS A 25 -4.13 10.80 -15.83
C HIS A 25 -5.00 11.96 -15.34
N SER A 26 -6.28 11.70 -15.12
CA SER A 26 -7.19 12.64 -14.49
C SER A 26 -6.57 13.09 -13.16
N MET A 27 -6.77 14.36 -12.76
CA MET A 27 -6.36 14.79 -11.42
C MET A 27 -6.93 13.88 -10.33
N THR A 28 -8.07 13.28 -10.56
CA THR A 28 -8.69 12.28 -9.67
C THR A 28 -7.84 11.00 -9.59
N ASP A 29 -7.32 10.50 -10.73
CA ASP A 29 -6.45 9.32 -10.76
C ASP A 29 -5.11 9.61 -10.05
N MET A 30 -4.55 10.81 -10.20
CA MET A 30 -3.33 11.21 -9.49
C MET A 30 -3.54 11.30 -7.98
N MET A 31 -4.72 11.69 -7.50
CA MET A 31 -5.02 11.77 -6.07
C MET A 31 -5.26 10.39 -5.44
N THR A 32 -5.82 9.44 -6.18
CA THR A 32 -6.07 8.07 -5.70
C THR A 32 -4.86 7.15 -5.80
N ASP A 33 -3.76 7.59 -6.40
CA ASP A 33 -2.55 6.78 -6.63
C ASP A 33 -1.27 7.45 -6.07
N CYS A 34 -1.44 8.43 -5.18
CA CYS A 34 -0.29 9.20 -4.65
C CYS A 34 0.63 8.36 -3.74
N LEU A 35 0.17 7.21 -3.25
CA LEU A 35 0.96 6.25 -2.48
C LEU A 35 1.31 4.97 -3.26
N HIS A 36 1.22 5.02 -4.59
CA HIS A 36 1.59 3.89 -5.42
C HIS A 36 3.02 3.40 -5.12
N GLY A 37 3.15 2.09 -4.92
CA GLY A 37 4.43 1.46 -4.58
C GLY A 37 4.78 1.50 -3.09
N LEU A 38 4.02 2.23 -2.24
CA LEU A 38 4.20 2.16 -0.79
C LEU A 38 3.69 0.81 -0.26
N LYS A 39 4.56 0.05 0.38
CA LYS A 39 4.25 -1.27 0.93
C LYS A 39 4.03 -1.20 2.44
N VAL A 40 2.87 -1.62 2.86
CA VAL A 40 2.43 -1.52 4.26
C VAL A 40 2.08 -2.90 4.81
N VAL A 41 2.67 -3.26 5.95
CA VAL A 41 2.28 -4.42 6.75
C VAL A 41 1.33 -3.96 7.86
N ASP A 42 0.11 -4.48 7.83
CA ASP A 42 -0.97 -4.13 8.78
C ASP A 42 -1.18 -5.28 9.78
N LEU A 43 -0.66 -5.13 10.99
CA LEU A 43 -0.88 -6.04 12.12
C LEU A 43 -1.98 -5.54 13.07
N THR A 44 -2.73 -4.52 12.66
CA THR A 44 -3.76 -3.90 13.48
C THR A 44 -5.05 -4.70 13.52
N ARG A 45 -5.90 -4.44 14.52
CA ARG A 45 -7.18 -5.14 14.74
C ARG A 45 -8.32 -4.17 15.02
N ASN A 46 -9.52 -4.68 14.91
CA ASN A 46 -10.79 -4.01 15.21
C ASN A 46 -11.09 -2.81 14.31
N LEU A 47 -10.86 -1.55 14.75
CA LEU A 47 -11.35 -0.36 14.05
C LEU A 47 -10.25 0.66 13.71
N PRO A 48 -9.52 1.29 14.65
CA PRO A 48 -8.73 2.48 14.31
C PRO A 48 -7.58 2.19 13.35
N GLY A 49 -6.84 1.10 13.56
CA GLY A 49 -5.75 0.68 12.70
C GLY A 49 -6.23 0.24 11.31
N PRO A 50 -7.21 -0.69 11.21
CA PRO A 50 -7.77 -1.07 9.92
C PRO A 50 -8.37 0.10 9.14
N PHE A 51 -8.92 1.12 9.82
CA PHE A 51 -9.39 2.33 9.16
C PHE A 51 -8.23 3.17 8.61
N ALA A 52 -7.16 3.35 9.39
CA ALA A 52 -5.98 4.08 8.93
C ALA A 52 -5.35 3.42 7.70
N THR A 53 -5.13 2.10 7.74
CA THR A 53 -4.54 1.37 6.60
C THR A 53 -5.50 1.27 5.40
N ARG A 54 -6.83 1.35 5.62
CA ARG A 54 -7.81 1.50 4.55
C ARG A 54 -7.61 2.82 3.80
N LEU A 55 -7.41 3.93 4.49
CA LEU A 55 -7.14 5.22 3.86
C LEU A 55 -5.86 5.19 3.02
N LEU A 56 -4.81 4.50 3.50
CA LEU A 56 -3.59 4.31 2.72
C LEU A 56 -3.85 3.47 1.45
N ALA A 57 -4.66 2.41 1.56
CA ALA A 57 -5.06 1.61 0.40
C ALA A 57 -5.85 2.42 -0.63
N ASP A 58 -6.77 3.28 -0.18
CA ASP A 58 -7.56 4.16 -1.06
C ASP A 58 -6.70 5.20 -1.79
N LEU A 59 -5.51 5.49 -1.27
CA LEU A 59 -4.50 6.36 -1.87
C LEU A 59 -3.46 5.60 -2.69
N GLY A 60 -3.64 4.31 -2.93
CA GLY A 60 -2.81 3.49 -3.81
C GLY A 60 -1.72 2.67 -3.13
N ALA A 61 -1.62 2.66 -1.79
CA ALA A 61 -0.66 1.82 -1.09
C ALA A 61 -1.02 0.33 -1.16
N GLU A 62 0.01 -0.51 -1.24
CA GLU A 62 -0.11 -1.97 -1.17
C GLU A 62 -0.16 -2.42 0.29
N ILE A 63 -1.32 -2.91 0.74
CA ILE A 63 -1.52 -3.32 2.13
C ILE A 63 -1.58 -4.83 2.26
N VAL A 64 -0.67 -5.41 3.03
CA VAL A 64 -0.75 -6.79 3.50
C VAL A 64 -1.24 -6.77 4.94
N LYS A 65 -2.50 -7.15 5.14
CA LYS A 65 -3.09 -7.32 6.47
C LYS A 65 -2.82 -8.73 6.98
N ILE A 66 -2.09 -8.83 8.07
CA ILE A 66 -1.79 -10.10 8.72
C ILE A 66 -2.70 -10.28 9.93
N GLU A 67 -3.49 -11.34 9.89
CA GLU A 67 -4.43 -11.70 10.93
C GLU A 67 -3.94 -12.93 11.70
N PRO A 68 -4.29 -13.07 12.99
CA PRO A 68 -4.05 -14.32 13.68
C PRO A 68 -4.80 -15.49 13.00
N GLU A 69 -4.39 -16.72 13.25
CA GLU A 69 -4.96 -17.93 12.64
C GLU A 69 -6.50 -17.98 12.74
N ASN A 70 -7.05 -17.54 13.87
CA ASN A 70 -8.49 -17.45 14.09
C ASN A 70 -9.17 -16.24 13.43
N GLY A 71 -8.40 -15.38 12.74
CA GLY A 71 -8.87 -14.15 12.11
C GLY A 71 -8.89 -12.95 13.06
N ASP A 72 -9.09 -11.77 12.49
CA ASP A 72 -9.31 -10.53 13.25
C ASP A 72 -10.67 -10.60 13.98
N PRO A 73 -10.74 -10.27 15.28
CA PRO A 73 -12.01 -10.17 16.00
C PRO A 73 -13.04 -9.26 15.31
N GLY A 74 -12.60 -8.24 14.61
CA GLY A 74 -13.44 -7.35 13.79
C GLY A 74 -14.27 -8.07 12.72
N ARG A 75 -13.90 -9.29 12.32
CA ARG A 75 -14.68 -10.10 11.37
C ARG A 75 -16.12 -10.38 11.85
N ALA A 76 -16.35 -10.37 13.17
CA ALA A 76 -17.68 -10.51 13.75
C ALA A 76 -18.63 -9.36 13.34
N PHE A 77 -18.11 -8.22 12.93
CA PHE A 77 -18.90 -7.06 12.51
C PHE A 77 -19.27 -7.07 11.01
N GLY A 78 -19.06 -8.19 10.31
CA GLY A 78 -19.55 -8.43 8.95
C GLY A 78 -19.18 -7.32 7.94
N GLU A 79 -20.16 -6.51 7.54
CA GLU A 79 -19.99 -5.47 6.51
C GLU A 79 -19.01 -4.37 6.93
N LEU A 80 -18.94 -4.03 8.22
CA LEU A 80 -17.94 -3.07 8.71
C LEU A 80 -16.52 -3.60 8.51
N PHE A 81 -16.29 -4.88 8.80
CA PHE A 81 -14.97 -5.49 8.55
C PHE A 81 -14.59 -5.43 7.06
N LYS A 82 -15.54 -5.76 6.17
CA LYS A 82 -15.33 -5.69 4.72
C LYS A 82 -15.00 -4.27 4.26
N ALA A 83 -15.74 -3.28 4.77
CA ALA A 83 -15.49 -1.87 4.46
C ALA A 83 -14.10 -1.41 4.92
N LEU A 84 -13.67 -1.78 6.13
CA LEU A 84 -12.38 -1.40 6.70
C LEU A 84 -11.18 -2.11 6.05
N ASN A 85 -11.41 -3.24 5.39
CA ASN A 85 -10.34 -4.06 4.82
C ASN A 85 -10.46 -4.25 3.31
N HIS A 86 -11.34 -3.50 2.67
CA HIS A 86 -11.43 -3.45 1.21
C HIS A 86 -10.08 -2.98 0.61
N GLY A 87 -9.65 -3.60 -0.49
CA GLY A 87 -8.40 -3.24 -1.17
C GLY A 87 -7.13 -3.80 -0.51
N LYS A 88 -7.22 -4.50 0.63
CA LYS A 88 -6.08 -5.11 1.30
C LYS A 88 -5.93 -6.59 0.93
N HIS A 89 -4.71 -7.06 0.85
CA HIS A 89 -4.42 -8.50 0.84
C HIS A 89 -4.43 -9.01 2.28
N CYS A 90 -5.37 -9.92 2.61
CA CYS A 90 -5.50 -10.47 3.96
C CYS A 90 -4.88 -11.87 4.04
N GLU A 91 -3.96 -12.06 4.96
CA GLU A 91 -3.26 -13.33 5.21
C GLU A 91 -3.43 -13.75 6.67
N LYS A 92 -3.63 -15.06 6.92
CA LYS A 92 -3.70 -15.60 8.28
C LYS A 92 -2.40 -16.29 8.64
N ILE A 93 -1.81 -15.86 9.76
CA ILE A 93 -0.54 -16.39 10.25
C ILE A 93 -0.68 -16.74 11.74
N ASP A 94 -0.11 -17.86 12.16
CA ASP A 94 0.00 -18.19 13.58
C ASP A 94 1.12 -17.37 14.23
N PHE A 95 0.74 -16.35 15.00
CA PHE A 95 1.68 -15.48 15.73
C PHE A 95 2.41 -16.18 16.89
N ARG A 96 2.06 -17.42 17.21
CA ARG A 96 2.67 -18.21 18.29
C ARG A 96 3.73 -19.17 17.76
N SER A 97 3.74 -19.44 16.47
CA SER A 97 4.72 -20.31 15.83
C SER A 97 5.95 -19.56 15.38
N ALA A 98 7.13 -20.16 15.51
CA ALA A 98 8.37 -19.59 14.98
C ALA A 98 8.28 -19.39 13.46
N ALA A 99 7.66 -20.31 12.74
CA ALA A 99 7.46 -20.20 11.29
C ALA A 99 6.57 -18.99 10.93
N GLY A 100 5.49 -18.75 11.71
CA GLY A 100 4.62 -17.58 11.50
C GLY A 100 5.36 -16.27 11.74
N ILE A 101 6.16 -16.17 12.79
CA ILE A 101 6.97 -14.98 13.07
C ILE A 101 8.00 -14.74 11.94
N GLU A 102 8.66 -15.77 11.43
CA GLU A 102 9.59 -15.61 10.31
C GLU A 102 8.86 -15.19 9.01
N THR A 103 7.62 -15.63 8.79
CA THR A 103 6.80 -15.15 7.66
C THR A 103 6.49 -13.66 7.81
N ILE A 104 6.14 -13.19 9.02
CA ILE A 104 5.93 -11.76 9.29
C ILE A 104 7.20 -10.96 9.00
N LYS A 105 8.36 -11.43 9.49
CA LYS A 105 9.65 -10.79 9.23
C LYS A 105 10.01 -10.76 7.75
N ALA A 106 9.62 -11.77 6.98
CA ALA A 106 9.81 -11.78 5.53
C ALA A 106 9.01 -10.66 4.84
N HIS A 107 7.76 -10.41 5.25
CA HIS A 107 6.98 -9.26 4.77
C HIS A 107 7.62 -7.92 5.18
N ILE A 108 8.11 -7.82 6.41
CA ILE A 108 8.75 -6.61 6.95
C ILE A 108 10.03 -6.24 6.19
N LYS A 109 10.77 -7.21 5.70
CA LYS A 109 12.02 -6.99 4.97
C LYS A 109 11.84 -6.05 3.76
N ASP A 110 10.71 -6.16 3.08
CA ASP A 110 10.41 -5.39 1.86
C ASP A 110 9.34 -4.31 2.08
N ALA A 111 8.90 -4.09 3.33
CA ALA A 111 7.90 -3.10 3.67
C ALA A 111 8.52 -1.72 3.92
N ASP A 112 7.76 -0.68 3.60
CA ASP A 112 8.10 0.71 3.96
C ASP A 112 7.54 1.08 5.33
N VAL A 113 6.33 0.57 5.64
CA VAL A 113 5.62 0.89 6.88
C VAL A 113 5.06 -0.38 7.51
N MET A 114 5.13 -0.47 8.84
CA MET A 114 4.38 -1.43 9.64
C MET A 114 3.46 -0.69 10.61
N LEU A 115 2.18 -1.08 10.63
CA LEU A 115 1.25 -0.62 11.66
C LEU A 115 0.87 -1.78 12.57
N ASP A 116 0.82 -1.53 13.86
CA ASP A 116 0.35 -2.48 14.84
C ASP A 116 -0.63 -1.86 15.84
N SER A 117 -1.36 -2.71 16.57
CA SER A 117 -2.22 -2.32 17.69
C SER A 117 -2.02 -3.21 18.92
N PHE A 118 -0.83 -3.75 19.05
CA PHE A 118 -0.44 -4.57 20.20
C PHE A 118 0.01 -3.70 21.36
N ARG A 119 0.06 -4.32 22.54
CA ARG A 119 0.79 -3.73 23.66
C ARG A 119 2.30 -3.92 23.41
N PRO A 120 3.15 -2.97 23.82
CA PRO A 120 4.60 -3.03 23.55
C PRO A 120 5.26 -4.34 23.99
N GLU A 121 4.87 -4.86 25.15
CA GLU A 121 5.39 -6.13 25.68
C GLU A 121 5.01 -7.34 24.82
N VAL A 122 3.91 -7.27 24.06
CA VAL A 122 3.49 -8.35 23.16
C VAL A 122 4.38 -8.43 21.92
N LEU A 123 4.71 -7.28 21.30
CA LEU A 123 5.65 -7.22 20.18
C LEU A 123 7.04 -7.71 20.58
N LEU A 124 7.52 -7.27 21.75
CA LEU A 124 8.81 -7.73 22.30
C LEU A 124 8.82 -9.25 22.51
N GLY A 125 7.75 -9.80 23.10
CA GLY A 125 7.60 -11.25 23.31
C GLY A 125 7.56 -12.07 22.04
N MET A 126 7.14 -11.48 20.91
CA MET A 126 7.13 -12.10 19.59
C MET A 126 8.46 -11.88 18.81
N GLY A 127 9.40 -11.08 19.32
CA GLY A 127 10.60 -10.70 18.57
C GLY A 127 10.28 -9.82 17.35
N LEU A 128 9.25 -8.98 17.47
CA LEU A 128 8.81 -8.00 16.48
C LEU A 128 8.96 -6.56 17.00
N ASP A 129 9.80 -6.36 18.01
CA ASP A 129 10.12 -5.05 18.55
C ASP A 129 10.97 -4.21 17.57
N ALA A 130 11.03 -2.89 17.80
CA ALA A 130 11.69 -1.96 16.90
C ALA A 130 13.17 -2.29 16.67
N ALA A 131 13.91 -2.71 17.69
CA ALA A 131 15.33 -3.04 17.54
C ALA A 131 15.52 -4.25 16.61
N THR A 132 14.71 -5.30 16.80
CA THR A 132 14.72 -6.50 15.97
C THR A 132 14.33 -6.20 14.53
N LEU A 133 13.26 -5.42 14.31
CA LEU A 133 12.76 -5.14 12.97
C LEU A 133 13.65 -4.15 12.20
N HIS A 134 14.23 -3.14 12.87
CA HIS A 134 15.19 -2.25 12.23
C HIS A 134 16.54 -2.93 11.91
N ALA A 135 16.89 -4.01 12.60
CA ALA A 135 18.04 -4.84 12.19
C ALA A 135 17.78 -5.57 10.87
N ILE A 136 16.51 -5.90 10.56
CA ILE A 136 16.10 -6.53 9.30
C ILE A 136 15.89 -5.50 8.19
N ASN A 137 15.20 -4.40 8.52
CA ASN A 137 14.88 -3.30 7.60
C ASN A 137 15.10 -1.94 8.28
N PRO A 138 16.30 -1.34 8.12
CA PRO A 138 16.63 -0.06 8.76
C PRO A 138 15.77 1.14 8.30
N LYS A 139 15.04 1.01 7.19
CA LYS A 139 14.20 2.07 6.65
C LYS A 139 12.74 1.96 7.08
N LEU A 140 12.37 0.88 7.77
CA LEU A 140 11.00 0.63 8.19
C LEU A 140 10.46 1.76 9.08
N VAL A 141 9.31 2.30 8.72
CA VAL A 141 8.56 3.19 9.61
C VAL A 141 7.59 2.34 10.43
N MET A 142 7.73 2.38 11.75
CA MET A 142 6.84 1.66 12.66
C MET A 142 5.83 2.60 13.31
N VAL A 143 4.55 2.23 13.27
CA VAL A 143 3.44 3.00 13.83
C VAL A 143 2.63 2.10 14.76
N SER A 144 2.59 2.41 16.06
CA SER A 144 1.79 1.70 17.04
C SER A 144 0.56 2.52 17.45
N ILE A 145 -0.63 1.93 17.30
CA ILE A 145 -1.91 2.55 17.65
C ILE A 145 -2.39 1.91 18.94
N THR A 146 -2.15 2.58 20.05
CA THR A 146 -2.51 2.11 21.40
C THR A 146 -3.58 2.99 22.03
N GLY A 147 -4.36 2.43 22.97
CA GLY A 147 -5.44 3.19 23.64
C GLY A 147 -4.95 4.28 24.58
N TYR A 148 -3.72 4.16 25.11
CA TYR A 148 -3.18 5.05 26.15
C TYR A 148 -1.80 5.61 25.81
N GLY A 149 -1.32 5.40 24.61
CA GLY A 149 0.05 5.75 24.23
C GLY A 149 1.08 4.70 24.69
N ILE A 150 2.32 4.97 24.40
CA ILE A 150 3.48 4.22 24.89
C ILE A 150 4.06 5.08 26.02
N ALA A 151 4.06 4.56 27.24
CA ALA A 151 4.75 5.24 28.35
C ALA A 151 6.26 5.14 28.13
N ASP A 152 6.96 6.27 28.32
CA ASP A 152 8.42 6.34 28.31
C ASP A 152 8.99 5.64 29.55
#